data_1004073d73a597f246061742d7abc94e
#
_entry.id   1004073d73a597f246061742d7abc94e
#
_cell.length_a   1.000
_cell.length_b   1.000
_cell.length_c   1.000
_cell.angle_alpha   90.00
_cell.angle_beta   90.00
_cell.angle_gamma   90.00
#
_symmetry.space_group_name_H-M   'P 1'
#
loop_
_entity.id
_entity.type
_entity.pdbx_description
1 polymer ?
#
loop_
_entity_poly.entity_id
_entity_poly.type
_entity_poly.pdbx_seq_one_letter_code
_entity_poly.pdbx_strand_id
1 'polypeptide(L)'
;MIRNEFKEKREYDIIIIGGGITGASVAYEAASRGFSVALLERDDYGSKTSAATSKLIHGGLRYLANMEFGLVRESLRERRILENIAPNFVYPIANMIVSDRQSLKTRKNILKIGMILYDILSFDKRWTWDKSKKLPCHSMLSREETIKKEPALEHENLTGSLIYYDCASISPERLTLAFIKSAQGAGADSANYMEVTGFIKNGDSVEGVSVTDKIKNRKLEIKGKITINCAGPWADRVLSLSANSANGEVLRRSEGIHIITKGIVNTHLVTTVTPSGRHIFIIPWRGHSIIGTTDKEYIGNPDDWRITKESINELIMDLNASFGGHIQISYDDVLFCYGGLRPLVEDQTESVYQTSRKYEIYDNEIDGLNRLITVEGGKYTTSRNLAEQVMILVSQKMNEKKVKSITAKDYLKGCEIEDMNAFFTHARDKYKLMTDEKTVDYLAGIYGTELDALMAIAVKDKKMLQPLNNNGDILAQVVYAVKYESACTLSDIVFRRTGIGTLGNPGKKSIKLAAETAGSILKWDADRIKKEIKDAEKLLQIPVK
;
A
#
# COMPACT_ATOMS: atom_id res chain seq x y z
N MET A 1 0.23 19.05 1.91
CA MET A 1 0.77 18.64 0.59
C MET A 1 -0.07 19.30 -0.48
N ILE A 2 0.56 19.98 -1.39
CA ILE A 2 -0.10 20.63 -2.53
C ILE A 2 0.55 20.06 -3.78
N ARG A 3 -0.26 19.82 -4.83
CA ARG A 3 0.28 19.42 -6.12
C ARG A 3 1.20 20.53 -6.64
N ASN A 4 2.48 20.24 -6.78
CA ASN A 4 3.44 21.23 -7.23
C ASN A 4 3.21 21.61 -8.69
N GLU A 5 3.50 22.85 -9.00
CA GLU A 5 3.53 23.35 -10.36
C GLU A 5 4.97 23.36 -10.85
N PHE A 6 5.28 22.47 -11.79
CA PHE A 6 6.62 22.40 -12.36
C PHE A 6 6.86 23.57 -13.33
N LYS A 7 8.03 24.21 -13.20
CA LYS A 7 8.48 25.30 -14.06
C LYS A 7 9.49 24.78 -15.08
N GLU A 8 9.34 25.18 -16.33
CA GLU A 8 10.12 24.68 -17.48
C GLU A 8 11.64 24.88 -17.42
N LYS A 9 12.19 25.63 -16.52
CA LYS A 9 13.65 25.93 -16.51
C LYS A 9 14.35 25.46 -15.25
N ARG A 10 13.67 24.70 -14.39
CA ARG A 10 14.30 24.17 -13.20
C ARG A 10 14.92 22.82 -13.50
N GLU A 11 16.23 22.69 -13.26
CA GLU A 11 16.93 21.43 -13.27
C GLU A 11 16.90 20.79 -11.87
N TYR A 12 16.60 19.49 -11.81
CA TYR A 12 16.59 18.70 -10.59
C TYR A 12 17.84 17.82 -10.51
N ASP A 13 18.26 17.48 -9.30
CA ASP A 13 19.27 16.43 -9.14
C ASP A 13 18.69 15.07 -9.52
N ILE A 14 17.45 14.83 -9.12
CA ILE A 14 16.81 13.52 -9.31
C ILE A 14 15.38 13.70 -9.82
N ILE A 15 15.05 12.99 -10.91
CA ILE A 15 13.69 12.80 -11.40
C ILE A 15 13.24 11.38 -11.03
N ILE A 16 12.07 11.23 -10.44
CA ILE A 16 11.47 9.94 -10.08
C ILE A 16 10.17 9.76 -10.85
N ILE A 17 10.08 8.66 -11.60
CA ILE A 17 8.92 8.28 -12.40
C ILE A 17 8.12 7.23 -11.63
N GLY A 18 6.90 7.56 -11.22
CA GLY A 18 5.99 6.70 -10.47
C GLY A 18 5.86 7.07 -8.99
N GLY A 19 4.65 7.38 -8.57
CA GLY A 19 4.26 7.78 -7.21
C GLY A 19 3.66 6.65 -6.39
N GLY A 20 4.04 5.39 -6.66
CA GLY A 20 3.78 4.25 -5.78
C GLY A 20 4.68 4.27 -4.55
N ILE A 21 4.57 3.26 -3.67
CA ILE A 21 5.34 3.21 -2.42
C ILE A 21 6.86 3.25 -2.67
N THR A 22 7.35 2.64 -3.75
CA THR A 22 8.79 2.66 -4.09
C THR A 22 9.24 4.08 -4.42
N GLY A 23 8.59 4.75 -5.38
CA GLY A 23 8.96 6.12 -5.75
C GLY A 23 8.74 7.13 -4.62
N ALA A 24 7.68 6.97 -3.81
CA ALA A 24 7.43 7.79 -2.63
C ALA A 24 8.56 7.66 -1.59
N SER A 25 9.03 6.43 -1.34
CA SER A 25 10.14 6.16 -0.43
C SER A 25 11.46 6.70 -0.97
N VAL A 26 11.74 6.53 -2.28
CA VAL A 26 12.94 7.09 -2.93
C VAL A 26 12.92 8.62 -2.90
N ALA A 27 11.76 9.24 -3.15
CA ALA A 27 11.62 10.70 -3.08
C ALA A 27 11.92 11.24 -1.68
N TYR A 28 11.41 10.58 -0.63
CA TYR A 28 11.68 10.98 0.74
C TYR A 28 13.15 10.76 1.12
N GLU A 29 13.71 9.61 0.77
CA GLU A 29 15.11 9.30 1.06
C GLU A 29 16.06 10.29 0.34
N ALA A 30 15.80 10.61 -0.93
CA ALA A 30 16.59 11.55 -1.70
C ALA A 30 16.49 12.99 -1.16
N ALA A 31 15.26 13.48 -0.95
CA ALA A 31 15.04 14.83 -0.45
C ALA A 31 15.59 15.03 0.97
N SER A 32 15.46 14.02 1.85
CA SER A 32 16.03 14.07 3.21
C SER A 32 17.56 14.08 3.24
N ARG A 33 18.21 13.70 2.14
CA ARG A 33 19.68 13.82 1.93
C ARG A 33 20.08 15.15 1.30
N GLY A 34 19.13 16.03 0.99
CA GLY A 34 19.38 17.37 0.44
C GLY A 34 19.36 17.46 -1.08
N PHE A 35 19.00 16.40 -1.80
CA PHE A 35 18.85 16.46 -3.25
C PHE A 35 17.58 17.21 -3.65
N SER A 36 17.64 17.97 -4.74
CA SER A 36 16.44 18.52 -5.38
C SER A 36 15.75 17.42 -6.18
N VAL A 37 14.47 17.13 -5.85
CA VAL A 37 13.73 15.97 -6.35
C VAL A 37 12.47 16.39 -7.06
N ALA A 38 12.22 15.81 -8.24
CA ALA A 38 10.95 15.86 -8.97
C ALA A 38 10.29 14.47 -8.95
N LEU A 39 9.14 14.30 -8.29
CA LEU A 39 8.34 13.07 -8.32
C LEU A 39 7.13 13.24 -9.25
N LEU A 40 7.05 12.41 -10.29
CA LEU A 40 6.04 12.46 -11.34
C LEU A 40 5.21 11.19 -11.33
N GLU A 41 3.89 11.33 -11.13
CA GLU A 41 2.96 10.20 -11.14
C GLU A 41 1.92 10.36 -12.26
N ARG A 42 1.78 9.32 -13.10
CA ARG A 42 0.88 9.32 -14.26
C ARG A 42 -0.60 9.47 -13.90
N ASP A 43 -1.00 8.80 -12.82
CA ASP A 43 -2.38 8.81 -12.30
C ASP A 43 -2.39 9.49 -10.92
N ASP A 44 -3.10 8.95 -9.95
CA ASP A 44 -2.99 9.43 -8.57
C ASP A 44 -1.97 8.62 -7.78
N TYR A 45 -1.39 9.23 -6.75
CA TYR A 45 -0.41 8.60 -5.88
C TYR A 45 -0.90 7.29 -5.28
N GLY A 46 -0.10 6.25 -5.40
CA GLY A 46 -0.38 4.94 -4.85
C GLY A 46 -1.58 4.21 -5.47
N SER A 47 -2.12 4.67 -6.60
CA SER A 47 -3.40 4.20 -7.17
C SER A 47 -3.39 2.79 -7.75
N LYS A 48 -2.23 2.18 -7.90
CA LYS A 48 -2.07 0.85 -8.51
C LYS A 48 -1.66 -0.19 -7.45
N THR A 49 -0.57 -0.89 -7.66
CA THR A 49 -0.09 -1.98 -6.79
C THR A 49 -0.01 -1.59 -5.30
N SER A 50 0.35 -0.34 -5.00
CA SER A 50 0.48 0.14 -3.61
C SER A 50 -0.85 0.19 -2.86
N ALA A 51 -1.98 0.41 -3.54
CA ALA A 51 -3.32 0.29 -2.96
C ALA A 51 -3.82 -1.16 -2.89
N ALA A 52 -3.27 -2.06 -3.73
CA ALA A 52 -3.73 -3.43 -3.92
C ALA A 52 -2.98 -4.44 -3.04
N THR A 53 -2.72 -4.09 -1.79
CA THR A 53 -1.99 -4.94 -0.84
C THR A 53 -2.95 -5.71 0.06
N SER A 54 -2.45 -6.76 0.72
CA SER A 54 -3.18 -7.43 1.82
C SER A 54 -3.26 -6.58 3.09
N LYS A 55 -2.89 -5.31 3.03
CA LYS A 55 -2.82 -4.37 4.18
C LYS A 55 -1.95 -4.89 5.35
N LEU A 56 -0.95 -5.72 5.03
CA LEU A 56 0.00 -6.29 6.00
C LEU A 56 1.38 -5.66 5.85
N ILE A 57 1.99 -5.41 7.00
CA ILE A 57 3.39 -5.01 7.15
C ILE A 57 4.06 -6.16 7.92
N HIS A 58 4.66 -7.10 7.19
CA HIS A 58 5.00 -8.41 7.75
C HIS A 58 6.38 -8.91 7.32
N GLY A 59 6.95 -9.82 8.11
CA GLY A 59 8.25 -10.43 7.85
C GLY A 59 8.27 -11.44 6.70
N GLY A 60 7.10 -11.92 6.25
CA GLY A 60 7.00 -12.86 5.14
C GLY A 60 7.40 -14.28 5.54
N LEU A 61 6.66 -14.86 6.47
CA LEU A 61 6.91 -16.20 6.99
C LEU A 61 7.10 -17.29 5.91
N ARG A 62 6.42 -17.17 4.76
CA ARG A 62 6.56 -18.13 3.66
C ARG A 62 7.99 -18.21 3.10
N TYR A 63 8.76 -17.12 3.14
CA TYR A 63 10.15 -17.09 2.68
C TYR A 63 11.10 -17.83 3.62
N LEU A 64 10.67 -18.02 4.88
CA LEU A 64 11.40 -18.86 5.82
C LEU A 64 11.39 -20.33 5.38
N ALA A 65 10.26 -20.81 4.82
CA ALA A 65 10.16 -22.14 4.24
C ALA A 65 11.08 -22.35 3.03
N ASN A 66 11.42 -21.26 2.33
CA ASN A 66 12.37 -21.25 1.21
C ASN A 66 13.81 -20.96 1.67
N MET A 67 14.09 -20.92 2.97
CA MET A 67 15.40 -20.60 3.56
C MET A 67 15.96 -19.22 3.21
N GLU A 68 15.11 -18.27 2.81
CA GLU A 68 15.47 -16.89 2.47
C GLU A 68 15.61 -16.02 3.74
N PHE A 69 16.49 -16.41 4.67
CA PHE A 69 16.64 -15.77 5.99
C PHE A 69 16.96 -14.27 5.90
N GLY A 70 17.77 -13.86 4.93
CA GLY A 70 18.12 -12.47 4.70
C GLY A 70 16.90 -11.61 4.39
N LEU A 71 16.04 -12.10 3.50
CA LEU A 71 14.81 -11.43 3.08
C LEU A 71 13.77 -11.34 4.22
N VAL A 72 13.71 -12.40 5.06
CA VAL A 72 12.87 -12.40 6.27
C VAL A 72 13.39 -11.38 7.27
N ARG A 73 14.71 -11.39 7.56
CA ARG A 73 15.32 -10.44 8.51
C ARG A 73 15.15 -8.99 8.09
N GLU A 74 15.38 -8.68 6.80
CA GLU A 74 15.13 -7.36 6.25
C GLU A 74 13.67 -6.94 6.47
N SER A 75 12.72 -7.79 6.11
CA SER A 75 11.30 -7.49 6.24
C SER A 75 10.87 -7.27 7.70
N LEU A 76 11.39 -8.06 8.63
CA LEU A 76 11.13 -7.92 10.07
C LEU A 76 11.70 -6.62 10.64
N ARG A 77 12.91 -6.23 10.19
CA ARG A 77 13.52 -4.95 10.56
C ARG A 77 12.69 -3.78 10.03
N GLU A 78 12.31 -3.81 8.76
CA GLU A 78 11.54 -2.74 8.13
C GLU A 78 10.10 -2.66 8.69
N ARG A 79 9.47 -3.80 9.04
CA ARG A 79 8.20 -3.82 9.77
C ARG A 79 8.30 -2.98 11.06
N ARG A 80 9.32 -3.24 11.89
CA ARG A 80 9.56 -2.48 13.12
C ARG A 80 9.82 -1.00 12.86
N ILE A 81 10.60 -0.68 11.82
CA ILE A 81 10.87 0.71 11.46
C ILE A 81 9.57 1.41 11.06
N LEU A 82 8.75 0.80 10.20
CA LEU A 82 7.46 1.37 9.78
C LEU A 82 6.48 1.52 10.96
N GLU A 83 6.48 0.58 11.90
CA GLU A 83 5.70 0.69 13.14
C GLU A 83 6.13 1.89 13.99
N ASN A 84 7.43 2.21 14.02
CA ASN A 84 7.97 3.35 14.74
C ASN A 84 7.69 4.68 14.03
N ILE A 85 7.99 4.78 12.73
CA ILE A 85 7.91 6.04 12.00
C ILE A 85 6.50 6.40 11.53
N ALA A 86 5.56 5.44 11.56
CA ALA A 86 4.17 5.62 11.14
C ALA A 86 3.19 4.93 12.11
N PRO A 87 3.21 5.26 13.41
CA PRO A 87 2.48 4.53 14.45
C PRO A 87 0.97 4.54 14.30
N ASN A 88 0.36 5.55 13.72
CA ASN A 88 -1.07 5.61 13.45
C ASN A 88 -1.48 4.72 12.26
N PHE A 89 -0.60 4.48 11.29
CA PHE A 89 -0.91 3.62 10.13
C PHE A 89 -0.55 2.16 10.35
N VAL A 90 0.49 1.87 11.15
CA VAL A 90 1.04 0.52 11.32
C VAL A 90 0.83 0.08 12.77
N TYR A 91 0.09 -1.02 12.93
CA TYR A 91 -0.29 -1.53 14.25
C TYR A 91 -0.09 -3.05 14.35
N PRO A 92 0.19 -3.57 15.57
CA PRO A 92 0.31 -5.00 15.81
C PRO A 92 -0.94 -5.78 15.44
N ILE A 93 -0.76 -6.95 14.82
CA ILE A 93 -1.82 -7.92 14.57
C ILE A 93 -1.37 -9.32 14.94
N ALA A 94 -2.23 -10.05 15.65
CA ALA A 94 -2.02 -11.45 15.93
C ALA A 94 -2.39 -12.28 14.70
N ASN A 95 -1.46 -13.12 14.24
CA ASN A 95 -1.66 -14.06 13.14
C ASN A 95 -1.88 -15.46 13.71
N MET A 96 -2.96 -16.09 13.30
CA MET A 96 -3.33 -17.44 13.71
C MET A 96 -3.14 -18.40 12.52
N ILE A 97 -2.18 -19.31 12.62
CA ILE A 97 -2.01 -20.40 11.67
C ILE A 97 -2.77 -21.60 12.19
N VAL A 98 -3.73 -22.08 11.41
CA VAL A 98 -4.53 -23.25 11.74
C VAL A 98 -3.66 -24.51 11.63
N SER A 99 -3.70 -25.35 12.65
CA SER A 99 -3.05 -26.66 12.65
C SER A 99 -4.09 -27.75 12.49
N ASP A 100 -3.92 -28.60 11.47
CA ASP A 100 -4.78 -29.73 11.21
C ASP A 100 -4.01 -31.04 11.00
N ARG A 101 -4.75 -32.17 10.90
CA ARG A 101 -4.16 -33.51 10.73
C ARG A 101 -3.82 -33.83 9.29
N GLN A 102 -4.36 -33.12 8.32
CA GLN A 102 -4.30 -33.49 6.90
C GLN A 102 -2.99 -33.09 6.23
N SER A 103 -2.32 -32.03 6.68
CA SER A 103 -1.10 -31.53 6.05
C SER A 103 0.13 -31.68 6.95
N LEU A 104 1.21 -32.23 6.38
CA LEU A 104 2.52 -32.28 7.06
C LEU A 104 3.04 -30.86 7.39
N LYS A 105 2.77 -29.87 6.51
CA LYS A 105 3.23 -28.48 6.68
C LYS A 105 2.54 -27.75 7.82
N THR A 106 1.33 -28.18 8.19
CA THR A 106 0.55 -27.62 9.29
C THR A 106 0.69 -28.39 10.60
N ARG A 107 1.57 -29.40 10.66
CA ARG A 107 1.86 -30.13 11.92
C ARG A 107 2.48 -29.20 12.96
N LYS A 108 1.94 -29.25 14.19
CA LYS A 108 2.34 -28.40 15.32
C LYS A 108 3.85 -28.30 15.53
N ASN A 109 4.58 -29.42 15.43
CA ASN A 109 6.03 -29.43 15.69
C ASN A 109 6.83 -28.69 14.63
N ILE A 110 6.46 -28.81 13.34
CA ILE A 110 7.13 -28.11 12.24
C ILE A 110 6.86 -26.61 12.35
N LEU A 111 5.61 -26.23 12.58
CA LEU A 111 5.22 -24.86 12.82
C LEU A 111 5.98 -24.24 14.01
N LYS A 112 6.12 -24.99 15.11
CA LYS A 112 6.84 -24.52 16.30
C LYS A 112 8.31 -24.19 16.00
N ILE A 113 9.02 -25.06 15.28
CA ILE A 113 10.41 -24.81 14.90
C ILE A 113 10.52 -23.56 14.02
N GLY A 114 9.64 -23.43 13.02
CA GLY A 114 9.60 -22.25 12.17
C GLY A 114 9.35 -20.96 12.97
N MET A 115 8.50 -21.01 14.01
CA MET A 115 8.20 -19.84 14.83
C MET A 115 9.33 -19.46 15.78
N ILE A 116 10.03 -20.43 16.35
CA ILE A 116 11.24 -20.15 17.14
C ILE A 116 12.25 -19.40 16.28
N LEU A 117 12.49 -19.87 15.06
CA LEU A 117 13.40 -19.20 14.13
C LEU A 117 12.91 -17.82 13.72
N TYR A 118 11.60 -17.66 13.50
CA TYR A 118 11.00 -16.34 13.21
C TYR A 118 11.16 -15.36 14.37
N ASP A 119 10.99 -15.82 15.62
CA ASP A 119 11.23 -15.03 16.82
C ASP A 119 12.70 -14.62 16.97
N ILE A 120 13.63 -15.54 16.66
CA ILE A 120 15.07 -15.26 16.65
C ILE A 120 15.39 -14.19 15.59
N LEU A 121 14.88 -14.33 14.39
CA LEU A 121 15.08 -13.36 13.31
C LEU A 121 14.42 -12.00 13.60
N SER A 122 13.42 -11.96 14.49
CA SER A 122 12.74 -10.74 14.94
C SER A 122 13.18 -10.28 16.34
N PHE A 123 14.43 -10.54 16.73
CA PHE A 123 14.95 -10.24 18.07
C PHE A 123 14.71 -8.79 18.53
N ASP A 124 14.64 -7.85 17.57
CA ASP A 124 14.44 -6.42 17.78
C ASP A 124 12.95 -5.99 17.77
N LYS A 125 11.99 -6.91 17.70
CA LYS A 125 10.54 -6.62 17.61
C LYS A 125 9.96 -5.86 18.80
N ARG A 126 10.73 -5.74 19.91
CA ARG A 126 10.37 -4.97 21.12
C ARG A 126 11.06 -3.61 21.18
N TRP A 127 11.86 -3.23 20.18
CA TRP A 127 12.54 -1.92 20.10
C TRP A 127 11.62 -0.89 19.46
N THR A 128 10.39 -0.82 19.95
CA THR A 128 9.37 0.12 19.50
C THR A 128 9.47 1.41 20.31
N TRP A 129 9.21 2.54 19.65
CA TRP A 129 9.16 3.84 20.32
C TRP A 129 7.93 3.91 21.22
N ASP A 130 6.77 3.50 20.71
CA ASP A 130 5.57 3.30 21.50
C ASP A 130 5.64 1.99 22.26
N LYS A 131 5.66 2.07 23.60
CA LYS A 131 5.78 0.89 24.49
C LYS A 131 4.56 -0.03 24.42
N SER A 132 3.40 0.47 24.04
CA SER A 132 2.16 -0.30 23.90
C SER A 132 2.18 -1.26 22.69
N LYS A 133 3.08 -1.04 21.73
CA LYS A 133 3.18 -1.79 20.48
C LYS A 133 4.20 -2.93 20.50
N LYS A 134 4.79 -3.25 21.63
CA LYS A 134 5.76 -4.36 21.75
C LYS A 134 5.13 -5.70 21.37
N LEU A 135 5.66 -6.34 20.34
CA LEU A 135 5.16 -7.62 19.87
C LEU A 135 5.57 -8.76 20.79
N PRO A 136 4.63 -9.65 21.21
CA PRO A 136 4.93 -10.85 21.97
C PRO A 136 5.69 -11.90 21.17
N CYS A 137 6.19 -12.94 21.85
CA CYS A 137 6.64 -14.16 21.20
C CYS A 137 5.44 -15.02 20.78
N HIS A 138 5.71 -15.99 19.90
CA HIS A 138 4.68 -16.94 19.48
C HIS A 138 4.11 -17.75 20.65
N SER A 139 2.89 -18.22 20.49
CA SER A 139 2.23 -19.13 21.42
C SER A 139 1.47 -20.22 20.67
N MET A 140 1.19 -21.33 21.35
CA MET A 140 0.40 -22.43 20.79
C MET A 140 -0.92 -22.54 21.56
N LEU A 141 -1.98 -22.77 20.84
CA LEU A 141 -3.32 -22.96 21.39
C LEU A 141 -3.81 -24.40 21.18
N SER A 142 -4.57 -24.91 22.14
CA SER A 142 -5.35 -26.14 22.00
C SER A 142 -6.47 -25.95 20.97
N ARG A 143 -7.16 -27.04 20.63
CA ARG A 143 -8.37 -26.99 19.80
C ARG A 143 -9.44 -26.10 20.43
N GLU A 144 -9.72 -26.31 21.71
CA GLU A 144 -10.73 -25.59 22.48
C GLU A 144 -10.43 -24.10 22.60
N GLU A 145 -9.17 -23.75 22.88
CA GLU A 145 -8.74 -22.36 22.93
C GLU A 145 -8.82 -21.68 21.56
N THR A 146 -8.51 -22.40 20.47
CA THR A 146 -8.64 -21.90 19.10
C THR A 146 -10.08 -21.57 18.76
N ILE A 147 -11.01 -22.52 19.03
CA ILE A 147 -12.45 -22.33 18.78
C ILE A 147 -13.01 -21.18 19.62
N LYS A 148 -12.58 -21.10 20.90
CA LYS A 148 -13.03 -20.00 21.77
C LYS A 148 -12.65 -18.62 21.23
N LYS A 149 -11.47 -18.49 20.61
CA LYS A 149 -10.99 -17.22 20.03
C LYS A 149 -11.63 -16.93 18.68
N GLU A 150 -11.70 -17.93 17.81
CA GLU A 150 -12.21 -17.83 16.43
C GLU A 150 -13.17 -19.01 16.16
N PRO A 151 -14.43 -18.88 16.55
CA PRO A 151 -15.43 -19.98 16.42
C PRO A 151 -15.62 -20.45 14.98
N ALA A 152 -15.43 -19.58 14.00
CA ALA A 152 -15.54 -19.91 12.59
C ALA A 152 -14.54 -20.98 12.12
N LEU A 153 -13.50 -21.27 12.91
CA LEU A 153 -12.47 -22.26 12.57
C LEU A 153 -12.80 -23.68 13.06
N GLU A 154 -13.95 -23.88 13.67
CA GLU A 154 -14.33 -25.21 14.17
C GLU A 154 -14.54 -26.19 13.02
N HIS A 155 -13.72 -27.26 12.96
CA HIS A 155 -13.87 -28.37 12.03
C HIS A 155 -13.24 -29.65 12.61
N GLU A 156 -13.59 -30.83 12.06
CA GLU A 156 -13.20 -32.14 12.60
C GLU A 156 -11.68 -32.36 12.68
N ASN A 157 -10.95 -31.88 11.67
CA ASN A 157 -9.51 -32.08 11.55
C ASN A 157 -8.68 -31.06 12.35
N LEU A 158 -9.31 -30.05 12.95
CA LEU A 158 -8.64 -29.02 13.74
C LEU A 158 -7.94 -29.64 14.96
N THR A 159 -6.64 -29.39 15.11
CA THR A 159 -5.84 -29.86 16.25
C THR A 159 -5.42 -28.71 17.18
N GLY A 160 -5.67 -27.47 16.77
CA GLY A 160 -5.33 -26.25 17.46
C GLY A 160 -4.77 -25.20 16.51
N SER A 161 -4.09 -24.21 17.05
CA SER A 161 -3.46 -23.18 16.25
C SER A 161 -2.15 -22.69 16.86
N LEU A 162 -1.42 -21.92 16.07
CA LEU A 162 -0.22 -21.23 16.49
C LEU A 162 -0.43 -19.73 16.25
N ILE A 163 -0.15 -18.92 17.26
CA ILE A 163 -0.22 -17.46 17.18
C ILE A 163 1.19 -16.91 17.09
N TYR A 164 1.42 -16.02 16.14
CA TYR A 164 2.60 -15.17 16.06
C TYR A 164 2.16 -13.73 15.72
N TYR A 165 3.08 -12.79 15.77
CA TYR A 165 2.73 -11.38 15.64
C TYR A 165 3.51 -10.72 14.52
N ASP A 166 2.77 -10.00 13.69
CA ASP A 166 3.25 -9.06 12.69
C ASP A 166 2.50 -7.74 12.83
N CYS A 167 2.55 -6.88 11.82
CA CYS A 167 1.79 -5.65 11.79
C CYS A 167 0.83 -5.62 10.60
N ALA A 168 -0.26 -4.88 10.76
CA ALA A 168 -1.16 -4.51 9.68
C ALA A 168 -1.09 -2.99 9.44
N SER A 169 -1.53 -2.56 8.27
CA SER A 169 -1.72 -1.15 7.95
C SER A 169 -3.20 -0.84 7.80
N ILE A 170 -3.66 0.20 8.47
CA ILE A 170 -5.06 0.63 8.34
C ILE A 170 -5.36 1.16 6.92
N SER A 171 -4.38 1.79 6.26
CA SER A 171 -4.47 2.32 4.91
C SER A 171 -3.08 2.42 4.26
N PRO A 172 -2.66 1.43 3.47
CA PRO A 172 -1.42 1.53 2.70
C PRO A 172 -1.41 2.71 1.73
N GLU A 173 -2.56 3.09 1.22
CA GLU A 173 -2.75 4.24 0.34
C GLU A 173 -2.30 5.53 1.04
N ARG A 174 -2.75 5.72 2.28
CA ARG A 174 -2.38 6.89 3.09
C ARG A 174 -0.95 6.80 3.62
N LEU A 175 -0.44 5.61 3.91
CA LEU A 175 0.96 5.43 4.27
C LEU A 175 1.87 5.82 3.09
N THR A 176 1.52 5.46 1.84
CA THR A 176 2.22 5.94 0.65
C THR A 176 2.17 7.47 0.56
N LEU A 177 1.01 8.06 0.83
CA LEU A 177 0.83 9.51 0.85
C LEU A 177 1.68 10.19 1.94
N ALA A 178 1.85 9.56 3.11
CA ALA A 178 2.68 10.07 4.19
C ALA A 178 4.16 10.14 3.78
N PHE A 179 4.67 9.15 3.03
CA PHE A 179 6.00 9.23 2.44
C PHE A 179 6.13 10.41 1.48
N ILE A 180 5.14 10.65 0.61
CA ILE A 180 5.15 11.79 -0.32
C ILE A 180 5.08 13.12 0.43
N LYS A 181 4.24 13.23 1.47
CA LYS A 181 4.18 14.41 2.35
C LYS A 181 5.53 14.67 3.03
N SER A 182 6.20 13.61 3.47
CA SER A 182 7.53 13.70 4.09
C SER A 182 8.57 14.16 3.07
N ALA A 183 8.52 13.63 1.84
CA ALA A 183 9.37 14.08 0.75
C ALA A 183 9.18 15.57 0.44
N GLN A 184 7.92 16.05 0.34
CA GLN A 184 7.63 17.47 0.16
C GLN A 184 8.09 18.32 1.36
N GLY A 185 7.91 17.82 2.57
CA GLY A 185 8.44 18.47 3.79
C GLY A 185 9.95 18.62 3.79
N ALA A 186 10.66 17.70 3.13
CA ALA A 186 12.11 17.73 2.92
C ALA A 186 12.53 18.49 1.63
N GLY A 187 11.59 19.10 0.91
CA GLY A 187 11.88 19.97 -0.24
C GLY A 187 11.68 19.33 -1.63
N ALA A 188 11.16 18.12 -1.73
CA ALA A 188 10.81 17.54 -3.01
C ALA A 188 9.60 18.24 -3.65
N ASP A 189 9.63 18.42 -4.97
CA ASP A 189 8.44 18.74 -5.74
C ASP A 189 7.75 17.45 -6.21
N SER A 190 6.44 17.34 -6.03
CA SER A 190 5.69 16.19 -6.53
C SER A 190 4.36 16.60 -7.17
N ALA A 191 3.97 15.90 -8.24
CA ALA A 191 2.64 16.05 -8.83
C ALA A 191 2.10 14.71 -9.35
N ASN A 192 0.84 14.45 -9.03
CA ASN A 192 0.03 13.42 -9.66
C ASN A 192 -0.56 13.91 -10.99
N TYR A 193 -1.04 12.99 -11.82
CA TYR A 193 -1.52 13.28 -13.18
C TYR A 193 -0.46 13.93 -14.09
N MET A 194 0.81 13.59 -13.84
CA MET A 194 1.98 13.99 -14.63
C MET A 194 2.56 12.76 -15.32
N GLU A 195 2.16 12.52 -16.56
CA GLU A 195 2.57 11.36 -17.34
C GLU A 195 3.88 11.62 -18.08
N VAL A 196 4.91 10.83 -17.78
CA VAL A 196 6.15 10.82 -18.57
C VAL A 196 5.86 10.17 -19.92
N THR A 197 6.13 10.88 -21.00
CA THR A 197 5.82 10.47 -22.38
C THR A 197 7.06 10.27 -23.25
N GLY A 198 8.26 10.55 -22.70
CA GLY A 198 9.53 10.37 -23.42
C GLY A 198 10.72 10.78 -22.55
N PHE A 199 11.91 10.42 -23.00
CA PHE A 199 13.17 10.86 -22.42
C PHE A 199 13.79 11.97 -23.26
N ILE A 200 14.35 12.98 -22.61
CA ILE A 200 15.23 13.98 -23.22
C ILE A 200 16.64 13.42 -23.19
N LYS A 201 17.22 13.20 -24.38
CA LYS A 201 18.53 12.54 -24.50
C LYS A 201 19.56 13.43 -25.20
N ASN A 202 20.80 13.26 -24.82
CA ASN A 202 21.97 13.77 -25.50
C ASN A 202 22.95 12.61 -25.71
N GLY A 203 22.99 12.05 -26.91
CA GLY A 203 23.60 10.75 -27.16
C GLY A 203 22.95 9.66 -26.32
N ASP A 204 23.76 8.93 -25.56
CA ASP A 204 23.30 7.89 -24.65
C ASP A 204 22.87 8.43 -23.27
N SER A 205 23.05 9.72 -23.00
CA SER A 205 22.74 10.31 -21.71
C SER A 205 21.29 10.77 -21.62
N VAL A 206 20.57 10.33 -20.62
CA VAL A 206 19.24 10.84 -20.25
C VAL A 206 19.41 12.11 -19.42
N GLU A 207 18.98 13.26 -19.97
CA GLU A 207 19.08 14.57 -19.32
C GLU A 207 17.76 15.08 -18.74
N GLY A 208 16.71 14.30 -18.89
CA GLY A 208 15.38 14.67 -18.40
C GLY A 208 14.26 13.86 -19.04
N VAL A 209 13.05 14.34 -18.83
CA VAL A 209 11.82 13.69 -19.32
C VAL A 209 10.86 14.69 -19.95
N SER A 210 10.18 14.25 -21.02
CA SER A 210 9.00 14.93 -21.56
C SER A 210 7.76 14.46 -20.80
N VAL A 211 6.90 15.39 -20.41
CA VAL A 211 5.77 15.13 -19.50
C VAL A 211 4.49 15.76 -20.04
N THR A 212 3.39 15.04 -19.88
CA THR A 212 2.04 15.58 -20.10
C THR A 212 1.33 15.78 -18.76
N ASP A 213 1.03 17.03 -18.41
CA ASP A 213 0.15 17.39 -17.29
C ASP A 213 -1.31 17.17 -17.72
N LYS A 214 -1.92 16.06 -17.26
CA LYS A 214 -3.29 15.65 -17.64
C LYS A 214 -4.37 16.54 -17.02
N ILE A 215 -4.06 17.25 -15.92
CA ILE A 215 -5.01 18.19 -15.30
C ILE A 215 -5.06 19.52 -16.04
N LYS A 216 -3.90 20.04 -16.44
CA LYS A 216 -3.78 21.34 -17.15
C LYS A 216 -3.74 21.18 -18.67
N ASN A 217 -3.75 19.95 -19.17
CA ASN A 217 -3.64 19.60 -20.60
C ASN A 217 -2.47 20.32 -21.29
N ARG A 218 -1.28 20.24 -20.70
CA ARG A 218 -0.06 20.89 -21.24
C ARG A 218 1.11 19.92 -21.25
N LYS A 219 2.02 20.12 -22.19
CA LYS A 219 3.29 19.39 -22.27
C LYS A 219 4.40 20.22 -21.63
N LEU A 220 5.32 19.56 -20.97
CA LEU A 220 6.46 20.15 -20.26
C LEU A 220 7.70 19.29 -20.48
N GLU A 221 8.85 19.92 -20.37
CA GLU A 221 10.15 19.25 -20.24
C GLU A 221 10.70 19.50 -18.83
N ILE A 222 11.15 18.44 -18.17
CA ILE A 222 11.74 18.50 -16.85
C ILE A 222 13.15 17.92 -16.95
N LYS A 223 14.15 18.72 -16.66
CA LYS A 223 15.56 18.33 -16.69
C LYS A 223 16.04 17.82 -15.34
N GLY A 224 16.95 16.84 -15.36
CA GLY A 224 17.55 16.30 -14.15
C GLY A 224 18.82 15.52 -14.43
N LYS A 225 19.68 15.44 -13.40
CA LYS A 225 20.98 14.77 -13.51
C LYS A 225 20.88 13.25 -13.51
N ILE A 226 19.94 12.69 -12.73
CA ILE A 226 19.62 11.26 -12.68
C ILE A 226 18.11 11.09 -12.80
N THR A 227 17.68 10.12 -13.60
CA THR A 227 16.27 9.69 -13.68
C THR A 227 16.12 8.30 -13.07
N ILE A 228 15.12 8.12 -12.20
CA ILE A 228 14.85 6.84 -11.53
C ILE A 228 13.46 6.37 -11.94
N ASN A 229 13.39 5.24 -12.65
CA ASN A 229 12.17 4.59 -13.03
C ASN A 229 11.66 3.71 -11.88
N CYS A 230 10.62 4.17 -11.18
CA CYS A 230 9.90 3.47 -10.11
C CYS A 230 8.47 3.10 -10.52
N ALA A 231 8.23 2.86 -11.82
CA ALA A 231 6.89 2.64 -12.37
C ALA A 231 6.30 1.24 -12.03
N GLY A 232 6.99 0.43 -11.23
CA GLY A 232 6.51 -0.88 -10.78
C GLY A 232 6.13 -1.79 -11.97
N PRO A 233 4.88 -2.30 -12.04
CA PRO A 233 4.46 -3.17 -13.15
C PRO A 233 4.52 -2.53 -14.54
N TRP A 234 4.79 -1.24 -14.66
CA TRP A 234 4.94 -0.48 -15.92
C TRP A 234 6.38 -0.11 -16.22
N ALA A 235 7.38 -0.64 -15.48
CA ALA A 235 8.78 -0.24 -15.63
C ALA A 235 9.30 -0.48 -17.04
N ASP A 236 8.99 -1.62 -17.66
CA ASP A 236 9.32 -1.94 -19.05
C ASP A 236 8.65 -0.98 -20.05
N ARG A 237 7.42 -0.51 -19.77
CA ARG A 237 6.71 0.47 -20.61
C ARG A 237 7.38 1.85 -20.55
N VAL A 238 7.88 2.24 -19.38
CA VAL A 238 8.66 3.47 -19.26
C VAL A 238 9.98 3.33 -20.02
N LEU A 239 10.68 2.20 -19.88
CA LEU A 239 11.92 1.94 -20.64
C LEU A 239 11.70 1.97 -22.16
N SER A 240 10.56 1.45 -22.64
CA SER A 240 10.22 1.48 -24.08
C SER A 240 9.99 2.87 -24.66
N LEU A 241 9.90 3.91 -23.83
CA LEU A 241 9.88 5.30 -24.30
C LEU A 241 11.25 5.76 -24.84
N SER A 242 12.33 5.02 -24.58
CA SER A 242 13.61 5.23 -25.24
C SER A 242 13.62 4.51 -26.59
N ALA A 243 13.90 5.21 -27.68
CA ALA A 243 13.92 4.65 -29.04
C ALA A 243 14.94 3.51 -29.25
N ASN A 244 15.82 3.23 -28.28
CA ASN A 244 16.86 2.22 -28.34
C ASN A 244 16.44 0.87 -27.74
N SER A 245 15.27 0.75 -27.12
CA SER A 245 14.85 -0.49 -26.42
C SER A 245 14.12 -1.47 -27.34
N ALA A 246 14.64 -1.75 -28.52
CA ALA A 246 14.10 -2.78 -29.42
C ALA A 246 14.15 -4.21 -28.85
N ASN A 247 14.88 -4.43 -27.75
CA ASN A 247 15.04 -5.72 -27.07
C ASN A 247 14.62 -5.66 -25.58
N GLY A 248 13.75 -4.72 -25.18
CA GLY A 248 13.31 -4.63 -23.78
C GLY A 248 12.68 -5.95 -23.31
N GLU A 249 13.30 -6.58 -22.32
CA GLU A 249 12.71 -7.73 -21.63
C GLU A 249 11.33 -7.33 -21.10
N VAL A 250 10.34 -8.17 -21.39
CA VAL A 250 8.98 -7.92 -20.90
C VAL A 250 8.93 -8.33 -19.44
N LEU A 251 8.72 -7.35 -18.57
CA LEU A 251 8.60 -7.60 -17.14
C LEU A 251 7.50 -8.63 -16.86
N ARG A 252 7.86 -9.72 -16.18
CA ARG A 252 6.86 -10.70 -15.69
C ARG A 252 5.97 -10.07 -14.63
N ARG A 253 4.68 -10.38 -14.69
CA ARG A 253 3.69 -9.84 -13.76
C ARG A 253 2.85 -10.94 -13.16
N SER A 254 2.47 -10.79 -11.89
CA SER A 254 1.40 -11.60 -11.30
C SER A 254 0.24 -10.73 -10.85
N GLU A 255 -0.97 -11.21 -11.09
CA GLU A 255 -2.16 -10.61 -10.51
C GLU A 255 -2.38 -11.09 -9.07
N GLY A 256 -2.92 -10.21 -8.25
CA GLY A 256 -3.41 -10.54 -6.93
C GLY A 256 -4.65 -9.76 -6.61
N ILE A 257 -5.72 -10.48 -6.25
CA ILE A 257 -6.99 -9.87 -5.86
C ILE A 257 -7.32 -10.15 -4.40
N HIS A 258 -8.15 -9.30 -3.86
CA HIS A 258 -8.75 -9.43 -2.53
C HIS A 258 -10.25 -9.18 -2.64
N ILE A 259 -11.03 -9.88 -1.83
CA ILE A 259 -12.44 -9.59 -1.63
C ILE A 259 -12.68 -9.14 -0.19
N ILE A 260 -13.70 -8.31 0.00
CA ILE A 260 -14.16 -7.86 1.30
C ILE A 260 -15.56 -8.41 1.53
N THR A 261 -15.75 -9.02 2.71
CA THR A 261 -17.02 -9.58 3.16
C THR A 261 -17.41 -9.00 4.52
N LYS A 262 -18.59 -9.33 5.02
CA LYS A 262 -18.90 -9.17 6.45
C LYS A 262 -17.84 -9.88 7.30
N GLY A 263 -17.69 -9.48 8.55
CA GLY A 263 -16.71 -10.07 9.46
C GLY A 263 -16.93 -11.59 9.64
N ILE A 264 -15.91 -12.38 9.27
CA ILE A 264 -15.89 -13.84 9.43
C ILE A 264 -15.05 -14.20 10.65
N VAL A 265 -13.92 -13.53 10.82
CA VAL A 265 -12.99 -13.70 11.95
C VAL A 265 -13.12 -12.53 12.91
N ASN A 266 -12.80 -12.76 14.19
CA ASN A 266 -12.99 -11.76 15.24
C ASN A 266 -11.83 -10.77 15.30
N THR A 267 -10.68 -11.23 15.79
CA THR A 267 -9.53 -10.35 16.10
C THR A 267 -8.21 -10.82 15.50
N HIS A 268 -8.13 -12.09 15.10
CA HIS A 268 -6.91 -12.68 14.56
C HIS A 268 -6.94 -12.67 13.03
N LEU A 269 -5.81 -12.32 12.42
CA LEU A 269 -5.58 -12.70 11.05
C LEU A 269 -5.45 -14.22 10.99
N VAL A 270 -6.31 -14.88 10.25
CA VAL A 270 -6.27 -16.33 10.07
C VAL A 270 -5.53 -16.66 8.78
N THR A 271 -4.54 -17.54 8.90
CA THR A 271 -3.81 -18.10 7.75
C THR A 271 -4.16 -19.56 7.58
N THR A 272 -4.60 -19.91 6.39
CA THR A 272 -4.83 -21.30 5.96
C THR A 272 -4.07 -21.62 4.69
N VAL A 273 -4.00 -22.90 4.35
CA VAL A 273 -3.34 -23.41 3.14
C VAL A 273 -4.39 -24.03 2.24
N THR A 274 -4.43 -23.60 0.97
CA THR A 274 -5.32 -24.20 -0.03
C THR A 274 -4.90 -25.64 -0.34
N PRO A 275 -5.77 -26.45 -0.96
CA PRO A 275 -5.39 -27.77 -1.47
C PRO A 275 -4.20 -27.73 -2.44
N SER A 276 -4.03 -26.63 -3.17
CA SER A 276 -2.89 -26.41 -4.07
C SER A 276 -1.60 -25.96 -3.35
N GLY A 277 -1.62 -25.82 -2.02
CA GLY A 277 -0.46 -25.44 -1.20
C GLY A 277 -0.21 -23.93 -1.11
N ARG A 278 -1.13 -23.08 -1.58
CA ARG A 278 -1.04 -21.62 -1.43
C ARG A 278 -1.60 -21.16 -0.08
N HIS A 279 -1.06 -20.08 0.45
CA HIS A 279 -1.59 -19.45 1.66
C HIS A 279 -2.71 -18.45 1.29
N ILE A 280 -3.83 -18.53 2.01
CA ILE A 280 -4.90 -17.54 1.99
C ILE A 280 -4.99 -16.91 3.38
N PHE A 281 -5.21 -15.61 3.41
CA PHE A 281 -5.44 -14.84 4.62
C PHE A 281 -6.90 -14.43 4.74
N ILE A 282 -7.45 -14.53 5.95
CA ILE A 282 -8.68 -13.85 6.36
C ILE A 282 -8.27 -12.81 7.39
N ILE A 283 -8.36 -11.55 7.04
CA ILE A 283 -7.81 -10.43 7.82
C ILE A 283 -8.96 -9.61 8.39
N PRO A 284 -9.08 -9.48 9.72
CA PRO A 284 -10.05 -8.58 10.32
C PRO A 284 -9.67 -7.14 10.02
N TRP A 285 -10.57 -6.38 9.41
CA TRP A 285 -10.31 -5.00 9.03
C TRP A 285 -11.56 -4.14 9.06
N ARG A 286 -11.60 -3.15 9.94
CA ARG A 286 -12.71 -2.18 10.06
C ARG A 286 -14.09 -2.86 10.21
N GLY A 287 -14.18 -3.93 11.01
CA GLY A 287 -15.43 -4.69 11.22
C GLY A 287 -15.84 -5.60 10.06
N HIS A 288 -14.98 -5.80 9.09
CA HIS A 288 -15.13 -6.67 7.92
C HIS A 288 -13.99 -7.68 7.86
N SER A 289 -14.06 -8.61 6.92
CA SER A 289 -12.96 -9.51 6.60
C SER A 289 -12.42 -9.22 5.19
N ILE A 290 -11.10 -9.00 5.08
CA ILE A 290 -10.39 -9.02 3.81
C ILE A 290 -9.92 -10.45 3.57
N ILE A 291 -10.22 -11.01 2.42
CA ILE A 291 -9.83 -12.35 2.02
C ILE A 291 -8.94 -12.28 0.79
N GLY A 292 -7.80 -12.93 0.82
CA GLY A 292 -6.84 -12.95 -0.28
C GLY A 292 -5.50 -13.54 0.17
N THR A 293 -4.60 -13.66 -0.74
CA THR A 293 -4.60 -13.09 -2.10
C THR A 293 -4.46 -14.21 -3.13
N THR A 294 -4.91 -13.97 -4.35
CA THR A 294 -4.53 -14.81 -5.48
C THR A 294 -3.08 -14.49 -5.92
N ASP A 295 -2.47 -15.39 -6.66
CA ASP A 295 -1.14 -15.19 -7.25
C ASP A 295 -1.09 -15.98 -8.58
N LYS A 296 -1.48 -15.30 -9.67
CA LYS A 296 -1.60 -15.88 -11.01
C LYS A 296 -0.81 -15.04 -12.00
N GLU A 297 -0.07 -15.68 -12.88
CA GLU A 297 0.68 -14.97 -13.91
C GLU A 297 -0.27 -14.19 -14.83
N TYR A 298 0.13 -12.97 -15.14
CA TYR A 298 -0.59 -12.09 -16.06
C TYR A 298 0.29 -11.78 -17.28
N ILE A 299 -0.17 -12.22 -18.44
CA ILE A 299 0.45 -11.96 -19.73
C ILE A 299 -0.43 -10.98 -20.48
N GLY A 300 0.08 -9.78 -20.75
CA GLY A 300 -0.66 -8.76 -21.48
C GLY A 300 -0.24 -7.34 -21.11
N ASN A 301 -0.96 -6.37 -21.69
CA ASN A 301 -0.73 -4.97 -21.37
C ASN A 301 -1.25 -4.69 -19.93
N PRO A 302 -0.41 -4.17 -19.01
CA PRO A 302 -0.82 -3.90 -17.64
C PRO A 302 -1.96 -2.88 -17.52
N ASP A 303 -2.19 -2.04 -18.54
CA ASP A 303 -3.33 -1.10 -18.56
C ASP A 303 -4.67 -1.79 -18.85
N ASP A 304 -4.66 -2.97 -19.45
CA ASP A 304 -5.88 -3.73 -19.78
C ASP A 304 -6.31 -4.68 -18.67
N TRP A 305 -5.48 -4.87 -17.66
CA TRP A 305 -5.80 -5.75 -16.53
C TRP A 305 -7.05 -5.28 -15.76
N ARG A 306 -7.91 -6.22 -15.45
CA ARG A 306 -9.14 -6.01 -14.66
C ARG A 306 -9.41 -7.23 -13.79
N ILE A 307 -10.08 -7.02 -12.65
CA ILE A 307 -10.64 -8.11 -11.86
C ILE A 307 -11.81 -8.71 -12.63
N THR A 308 -11.89 -10.04 -12.70
CA THR A 308 -12.98 -10.75 -13.36
C THR A 308 -13.82 -11.51 -12.34
N LYS A 309 -15.03 -11.90 -12.74
CA LYS A 309 -15.91 -12.75 -11.93
C LYS A 309 -15.27 -14.11 -11.67
N GLU A 310 -14.54 -14.63 -12.67
CA GLU A 310 -13.81 -15.89 -12.58
C GLU A 310 -12.73 -15.83 -11.51
N SER A 311 -11.91 -14.77 -11.48
CA SER A 311 -10.87 -14.58 -10.45
C SER A 311 -11.48 -14.53 -9.04
N ILE A 312 -12.65 -13.90 -8.88
CA ILE A 312 -13.35 -13.85 -7.58
C ILE A 312 -13.87 -15.23 -7.20
N ASN A 313 -14.50 -15.97 -8.14
CA ASN A 313 -15.00 -17.31 -7.89
C ASN A 313 -13.88 -18.30 -7.56
N GLU A 314 -12.73 -18.24 -8.27
CA GLU A 314 -11.54 -19.03 -7.95
C GLU A 314 -11.07 -18.79 -6.50
N LEU A 315 -11.02 -17.54 -6.06
CA LEU A 315 -10.64 -17.19 -4.69
C LEU A 315 -11.65 -17.72 -3.66
N ILE A 316 -12.95 -17.62 -3.94
CA ILE A 316 -14.02 -18.15 -3.09
C ILE A 316 -13.95 -19.68 -2.98
N MET A 317 -13.76 -20.37 -4.10
CA MET A 317 -13.59 -21.83 -4.13
C MET A 317 -12.37 -22.28 -3.31
N ASP A 318 -11.24 -21.63 -3.49
CA ASP A 318 -10.02 -21.91 -2.73
C ASP A 318 -10.21 -21.71 -1.22
N LEU A 319 -10.90 -20.64 -0.82
CA LEU A 319 -11.21 -20.38 0.59
C LEU A 319 -12.12 -21.47 1.16
N ASN A 320 -13.26 -21.72 0.52
CA ASN A 320 -14.23 -22.71 0.99
C ASN A 320 -13.61 -24.11 1.10
N ALA A 321 -12.76 -24.49 0.14
CA ALA A 321 -12.04 -25.75 0.16
C ALA A 321 -11.00 -25.83 1.30
N SER A 322 -10.38 -24.70 1.66
CA SER A 322 -9.36 -24.63 2.71
C SER A 322 -9.90 -24.90 4.12
N PHE A 323 -11.19 -24.73 4.33
CA PHE A 323 -11.88 -24.96 5.60
C PHE A 323 -12.81 -26.16 5.59
N GLY A 324 -12.68 -27.06 4.60
CA GLY A 324 -13.49 -28.29 4.52
C GLY A 324 -14.98 -28.04 4.50
N GLY A 325 -15.42 -26.88 4.03
CA GLY A 325 -16.82 -26.50 3.94
C GLY A 325 -17.43 -25.86 5.19
N HIS A 326 -16.67 -25.66 6.27
CA HIS A 326 -17.17 -25.02 7.49
C HIS A 326 -17.29 -23.50 7.37
N ILE A 327 -16.40 -22.86 6.62
CA ILE A 327 -16.59 -21.49 6.15
C ILE A 327 -17.12 -21.60 4.72
N GLN A 328 -18.33 -21.10 4.52
CA GLN A 328 -18.98 -21.06 3.22
C GLN A 328 -19.29 -19.60 2.88
N ILE A 329 -18.61 -19.08 1.87
CA ILE A 329 -18.95 -17.80 1.26
C ILE A 329 -19.33 -18.00 -0.20
N SER A 330 -20.25 -17.19 -0.64
CA SER A 330 -20.75 -17.12 -2.01
C SER A 330 -20.34 -15.81 -2.67
N TYR A 331 -20.62 -15.68 -3.94
CA TYR A 331 -20.39 -14.43 -4.67
C TYR A 331 -21.23 -13.27 -4.09
N ASP A 332 -22.42 -13.55 -3.58
CA ASP A 332 -23.34 -12.55 -3.00
C ASP A 332 -22.86 -11.99 -1.65
N ASP A 333 -21.92 -12.68 -0.99
CA ASP A 333 -21.31 -12.19 0.25
C ASP A 333 -20.18 -11.16 0.00
N VAL A 334 -19.78 -10.98 -1.27
CA VAL A 334 -18.73 -10.03 -1.64
C VAL A 334 -19.27 -8.61 -1.64
N LEU A 335 -18.79 -7.79 -0.72
CA LEU A 335 -19.17 -6.38 -0.59
C LEU A 335 -18.32 -5.47 -1.48
N PHE A 336 -17.07 -5.84 -1.69
CA PHE A 336 -16.11 -5.12 -2.52
C PHE A 336 -14.98 -6.04 -2.95
N CYS A 337 -14.30 -5.68 -4.04
CA CYS A 337 -13.08 -6.35 -4.48
C CYS A 337 -12.05 -5.32 -4.94
N TYR A 338 -10.80 -5.63 -4.71
CA TYR A 338 -9.68 -4.84 -5.22
C TYR A 338 -8.48 -5.74 -5.53
N GLY A 339 -7.60 -5.26 -6.36
CA GLY A 339 -6.45 -6.02 -6.77
C GLY A 339 -5.50 -5.22 -7.64
N GLY A 340 -4.42 -5.85 -8.07
CA GLY A 340 -3.42 -5.22 -8.91
C GLY A 340 -2.38 -6.21 -9.40
N LEU A 341 -1.52 -5.71 -10.27
CA LEU A 341 -0.38 -6.43 -10.79
C LEU A 341 0.83 -6.22 -9.87
N ARG A 342 1.63 -7.27 -9.69
CA ARG A 342 2.93 -7.24 -9.00
C ARG A 342 4.02 -7.41 -10.04
N PRO A 343 5.06 -6.57 -10.04
CA PRO A 343 6.25 -6.82 -10.83
C PRO A 343 7.03 -7.99 -10.21
N LEU A 344 7.53 -8.90 -11.03
CA LEU A 344 8.34 -10.03 -10.63
C LEU A 344 9.73 -9.83 -11.25
N VAL A 345 10.75 -9.91 -10.42
CA VAL A 345 12.13 -10.06 -10.91
C VAL A 345 12.27 -11.47 -11.45
N GLU A 346 12.92 -11.64 -12.59
CA GLU A 346 13.11 -12.96 -13.22
C GLU A 346 13.93 -13.88 -12.32
N ASP A 347 13.24 -14.88 -11.76
CA ASP A 347 13.86 -16.11 -11.26
C ASP A 347 13.41 -17.24 -12.20
N GLN A 348 14.30 -18.15 -12.57
CA GLN A 348 14.01 -19.35 -13.38
C GLN A 348 13.10 -20.36 -12.65
N THR A 349 12.12 -19.88 -11.88
CA THR A 349 11.19 -20.73 -11.15
C THR A 349 9.97 -21.04 -11.99
N GLU A 350 9.55 -22.31 -12.00
CA GLU A 350 8.38 -22.79 -12.76
C GLU A 350 7.05 -22.17 -12.28
N SER A 351 6.99 -21.67 -11.04
CA SER A 351 5.78 -21.15 -10.42
C SER A 351 5.95 -19.70 -9.96
N VAL A 352 5.05 -18.82 -10.40
CA VAL A 352 4.94 -17.42 -9.95
C VAL A 352 4.84 -17.31 -8.43
N TYR A 353 4.15 -18.26 -7.78
CA TYR A 353 4.01 -18.28 -6.33
C TYR A 353 5.34 -18.53 -5.60
N GLN A 354 6.28 -19.26 -6.21
CA GLN A 354 7.60 -19.56 -5.64
C GLN A 354 8.64 -18.48 -5.94
N THR A 355 8.38 -17.60 -6.92
CA THR A 355 9.29 -16.52 -7.30
C THR A 355 9.62 -15.65 -6.09
N SER A 356 10.90 -15.37 -5.89
CA SER A 356 11.39 -14.49 -4.84
C SER A 356 10.81 -13.08 -4.99
N ARG A 357 10.53 -12.43 -3.87
CA ARG A 357 10.10 -11.02 -3.85
C ARG A 357 11.29 -10.10 -3.53
N LYS A 358 12.47 -10.45 -4.00
CA LYS A 358 13.63 -9.56 -3.99
C LYS A 358 13.34 -8.37 -4.89
N TYR A 359 14.08 -7.32 -4.69
CA TYR A 359 14.11 -6.18 -5.60
C TYR A 359 15.40 -6.20 -6.40
N GLU A 360 15.37 -5.55 -7.52
CA GLU A 360 16.53 -5.28 -8.34
C GLU A 360 16.67 -3.79 -8.60
N ILE A 361 17.89 -3.29 -8.54
CA ILE A 361 18.24 -1.91 -8.88
C ILE A 361 19.15 -2.00 -10.09
N TYR A 362 18.55 -1.74 -11.23
CA TYR A 362 19.19 -1.91 -12.52
C TYR A 362 19.76 -0.59 -13.01
N ASP A 363 21.07 -0.55 -13.28
CA ASP A 363 21.71 0.59 -13.91
C ASP A 363 21.64 0.46 -15.43
N ASN A 364 20.74 1.24 -16.05
CA ASN A 364 20.52 1.17 -17.49
C ASN A 364 21.69 1.71 -18.36
N GLU A 365 22.79 2.13 -17.75
CA GLU A 365 24.02 2.46 -18.46
C GLU A 365 24.53 1.25 -19.28
N ILE A 366 24.31 0.03 -18.79
CA ILE A 366 24.64 -1.22 -19.49
C ILE A 366 23.90 -1.31 -20.84
N ASP A 367 22.71 -0.74 -20.93
CA ASP A 367 21.88 -0.71 -22.15
C ASP A 367 22.08 0.57 -22.99
N GLY A 368 23.09 1.38 -22.69
CA GLY A 368 23.31 2.64 -23.36
C GLY A 368 22.33 3.75 -22.97
N LEU A 369 21.76 3.69 -21.76
CA LEU A 369 20.90 4.72 -21.19
C LEU A 369 21.54 5.28 -19.92
N ASN A 370 22.62 6.05 -20.12
CA ASN A 370 23.35 6.68 -19.03
C ASN A 370 22.41 7.57 -18.20
N ARG A 371 22.62 7.61 -16.87
CA ARG A 371 21.85 8.41 -15.91
C ARG A 371 20.37 7.96 -15.73
N LEU A 372 20.03 6.77 -16.22
CA LEU A 372 18.75 6.13 -15.94
C LEU A 372 18.98 4.91 -15.03
N ILE A 373 18.20 4.83 -13.95
CA ILE A 373 18.17 3.69 -13.02
C ILE A 373 16.75 3.16 -13.01
N THR A 374 16.58 1.84 -13.12
CA THR A 374 15.26 1.19 -13.01
C THR A 374 15.21 0.36 -11.73
N VAL A 375 14.09 0.48 -11.00
CA VAL A 375 13.84 -0.25 -9.76
C VAL A 375 12.69 -1.22 -9.99
N GLU A 376 12.97 -2.50 -9.87
CA GLU A 376 12.03 -3.59 -10.13
C GLU A 376 11.79 -4.46 -8.91
N GLY A 377 10.60 -5.07 -8.84
CA GLY A 377 10.25 -5.98 -7.75
C GLY A 377 10.06 -5.31 -6.41
N GLY A 378 10.42 -6.05 -5.34
CA GLY A 378 10.33 -5.58 -3.97
C GLY A 378 8.96 -5.80 -3.31
N LYS A 379 8.90 -5.43 -2.03
CA LYS A 379 7.71 -5.53 -1.18
C LYS A 379 7.33 -4.16 -0.65
N TYR A 380 6.05 -3.97 -0.35
CA TYR A 380 5.59 -2.76 0.33
C TYR A 380 6.36 -2.53 1.64
N THR A 381 6.54 -3.57 2.43
CA THR A 381 7.23 -3.51 3.74
C THR A 381 8.68 -3.03 3.64
N THR A 382 9.41 -3.40 2.58
CA THR A 382 10.85 -3.10 2.45
C THR A 382 11.16 -1.90 1.58
N SER A 383 10.14 -1.14 1.14
CA SER A 383 10.30 0.00 0.22
C SER A 383 11.25 1.09 0.72
N ARG A 384 11.24 1.36 2.04
CA ARG A 384 12.15 2.34 2.65
C ARG A 384 13.62 1.88 2.54
N ASN A 385 13.91 0.60 2.88
CA ASN A 385 15.27 0.06 2.75
C ASN A 385 15.71 0.01 1.28
N LEU A 386 14.81 -0.36 0.37
CA LEU A 386 15.06 -0.30 -1.07
C LEU A 386 15.45 1.12 -1.51
N ALA A 387 14.74 2.15 -1.04
CA ALA A 387 15.08 3.54 -1.33
C ALA A 387 16.48 3.91 -0.83
N GLU A 388 16.86 3.45 0.36
CA GLU A 388 18.20 3.63 0.91
C GLU A 388 19.27 3.00 0.00
N GLN A 389 19.03 1.80 -0.54
CA GLN A 389 19.95 1.12 -1.48
C GLN A 389 20.02 1.85 -2.83
N VAL A 390 18.90 2.31 -3.38
CA VAL A 390 18.86 3.14 -4.60
C VAL A 390 19.74 4.38 -4.44
N MET A 391 19.65 5.06 -3.31
CA MET A 391 20.43 6.26 -3.06
C MET A 391 21.93 6.00 -2.84
N ILE A 392 22.33 4.76 -2.55
CA ILE A 392 23.76 4.39 -2.56
C ILE A 392 24.30 4.43 -4.00
N LEU A 393 23.57 3.84 -4.96
CA LEU A 393 23.93 3.86 -6.38
C LEU A 393 23.93 5.29 -6.94
N VAL A 394 22.88 6.08 -6.64
CA VAL A 394 22.76 7.49 -7.05
C VAL A 394 23.96 8.29 -6.57
N SER A 395 24.33 8.17 -5.29
CA SER A 395 25.48 8.90 -4.72
C SER A 395 26.80 8.51 -5.39
N GLN A 396 26.96 7.24 -5.77
CA GLN A 396 28.13 6.77 -6.53
C GLN A 396 28.19 7.40 -7.94
N LYS A 397 27.06 7.38 -8.67
CA LYS A 397 26.98 7.95 -10.03
C LYS A 397 27.17 9.48 -10.06
N MET A 398 26.71 10.17 -9.02
CA MET A 398 26.86 11.63 -8.90
C MET A 398 28.19 12.05 -8.28
N ASN A 399 29.03 11.10 -7.86
CA ASN A 399 30.28 11.36 -7.13
C ASN A 399 30.08 12.26 -5.88
N GLU A 400 28.93 12.09 -5.21
CA GLU A 400 28.53 12.86 -4.04
C GLU A 400 28.93 12.14 -2.74
N LYS A 401 29.23 12.93 -1.68
CA LYS A 401 29.50 12.35 -0.37
C LYS A 401 28.26 11.61 0.15
N LYS A 402 28.46 10.39 0.70
CA LYS A 402 27.39 9.62 1.35
C LYS A 402 26.83 10.38 2.55
N VAL A 403 25.61 10.91 2.41
CA VAL A 403 24.83 11.44 3.53
C VAL A 403 24.11 10.28 4.20
N LYS A 404 24.14 10.21 5.53
CA LYS A 404 23.43 9.16 6.28
C LYS A 404 21.92 9.30 6.13
N SER A 405 21.24 8.17 5.90
CA SER A 405 19.78 8.12 5.94
C SER A 405 19.24 8.46 7.33
N ILE A 406 18.20 9.28 7.35
CA ILE A 406 17.41 9.60 8.55
C ILE A 406 16.03 8.93 8.52
N THR A 407 15.59 8.40 7.38
CA THR A 407 14.22 7.92 7.14
C THR A 407 13.79 6.73 8.01
N ALA A 408 14.75 6.04 8.64
CA ALA A 408 14.46 5.00 9.65
C ALA A 408 14.27 5.54 11.08
N LYS A 409 14.50 6.85 11.29
CA LYS A 409 14.58 7.46 12.62
C LYS A 409 13.66 8.66 12.82
N ASP A 410 13.10 9.18 11.73
CA ASP A 410 12.19 10.30 11.75
C ASP A 410 10.76 9.82 11.48
N TYR A 411 9.80 10.39 12.20
CA TYR A 411 8.38 10.17 11.91
C TYR A 411 8.04 10.61 10.49
N LEU A 412 7.17 9.85 9.84
CA LEU A 412 6.54 10.34 8.62
C LEU A 412 5.57 11.49 8.97
N LYS A 413 5.38 12.39 8.02
CA LYS A 413 4.51 13.55 8.17
C LYS A 413 3.07 13.14 8.52
N GLY A 414 2.56 13.67 9.62
CA GLY A 414 1.26 13.33 10.19
C GLY A 414 1.30 12.11 11.13
N CYS A 415 2.49 11.57 11.40
CA CYS A 415 2.68 10.38 12.24
C CYS A 415 3.49 10.66 13.51
N GLU A 416 3.72 11.91 13.88
CA GLU A 416 4.55 12.34 15.01
C GLU A 416 3.84 12.05 16.35
N ILE A 417 3.69 10.76 16.72
CA ILE A 417 2.96 10.28 17.89
C ILE A 417 3.83 9.31 18.70
N GLU A 418 4.15 9.64 19.92
CA GLU A 418 4.99 8.83 20.81
C GLU A 418 4.21 7.71 21.51
N ASP A 419 2.94 7.95 21.85
CA ASP A 419 2.04 7.03 22.55
C ASP A 419 0.65 7.08 21.90
N MET A 420 0.28 6.02 21.18
CA MET A 420 -1.00 5.93 20.48
C MET A 420 -2.20 5.91 21.43
N ASN A 421 -2.08 5.28 22.61
CA ASN A 421 -3.18 5.21 23.57
C ASN A 421 -3.47 6.59 24.16
N ALA A 422 -2.41 7.31 24.53
CA ALA A 422 -2.53 8.69 25.01
C ALA A 422 -3.11 9.62 23.92
N PHE A 423 -2.68 9.42 22.66
CA PHE A 423 -3.18 10.18 21.52
C PHE A 423 -4.68 9.96 21.27
N PHE A 424 -5.15 8.71 21.27
CA PHE A 424 -6.58 8.40 21.13
C PHE A 424 -7.40 8.99 22.28
N THR A 425 -6.93 8.85 23.53
CA THR A 425 -7.60 9.40 24.70
C THR A 425 -7.75 10.91 24.60
N HIS A 426 -6.65 11.61 24.25
CA HIS A 426 -6.67 13.06 24.04
C HIS A 426 -7.65 13.48 22.91
N ALA A 427 -7.62 12.77 21.80
CA ALA A 427 -8.52 13.04 20.67
C ALA A 427 -10.00 12.88 21.05
N ARG A 428 -10.36 11.79 21.77
CA ARG A 428 -11.71 11.57 22.28
C ARG A 428 -12.16 12.70 23.19
N ASP A 429 -11.35 13.06 24.19
CA ASP A 429 -11.67 14.15 25.12
C ASP A 429 -11.87 15.48 24.42
N LYS A 430 -11.04 15.77 23.44
CA LYS A 430 -11.09 17.02 22.68
C LYS A 430 -12.33 17.14 21.80
N TYR A 431 -12.76 16.04 21.18
CA TYR A 431 -13.82 16.07 20.16
C TYR A 431 -15.14 15.42 20.58
N LYS A 432 -15.30 14.95 21.83
CA LYS A 432 -16.51 14.29 22.37
C LYS A 432 -17.82 15.07 22.21
N LEU A 433 -17.76 16.39 22.11
CA LEU A 433 -18.94 17.22 21.88
C LEU A 433 -19.26 17.45 20.39
N MET A 434 -18.41 16.97 19.49
CA MET A 434 -18.57 17.18 18.05
C MET A 434 -19.09 15.94 17.33
N THR A 435 -18.61 14.76 17.71
CA THR A 435 -18.99 13.48 17.07
C THR A 435 -18.77 12.33 18.05
N ASP A 436 -19.21 11.12 17.68
CA ASP A 436 -19.07 9.92 18.50
C ASP A 436 -17.60 9.44 18.57
N GLU A 437 -17.32 8.67 19.62
CA GLU A 437 -15.98 8.16 19.93
C GLU A 437 -15.41 7.28 18.81
N LYS A 438 -16.24 6.41 18.19
CA LYS A 438 -15.82 5.54 17.09
C LYS A 438 -15.35 6.35 15.88
N THR A 439 -16.05 7.44 15.56
CA THR A 439 -15.67 8.36 14.49
C THR A 439 -14.36 9.06 14.81
N VAL A 440 -14.19 9.54 16.07
CA VAL A 440 -12.95 10.18 16.50
C VAL A 440 -11.77 9.21 16.39
N ASP A 441 -11.90 7.99 16.88
CA ASP A 441 -10.85 6.97 16.81
C ASP A 441 -10.44 6.65 15.37
N TYR A 442 -11.43 6.48 14.50
CA TYR A 442 -11.19 6.23 13.10
C TYR A 442 -10.41 7.39 12.45
N LEU A 443 -10.86 8.62 12.65
CA LEU A 443 -10.21 9.81 12.09
C LEU A 443 -8.80 10.00 12.69
N ALA A 444 -8.63 9.78 13.98
CA ALA A 444 -7.33 9.84 14.65
C ALA A 444 -6.34 8.83 14.07
N GLY A 445 -6.77 7.60 13.84
CA GLY A 445 -5.95 6.57 13.19
C GLY A 445 -5.57 6.90 11.74
N ILE A 446 -6.47 7.55 11.00
CA ILE A 446 -6.25 7.87 9.58
C ILE A 446 -5.44 9.17 9.40
N TYR A 447 -5.61 10.17 10.26
CA TYR A 447 -4.99 11.50 10.10
C TYR A 447 -3.83 11.75 11.07
N GLY A 448 -3.72 10.98 12.15
CA GLY A 448 -2.66 11.19 13.14
C GLY A 448 -2.64 12.62 13.64
N THR A 449 -1.48 13.25 13.68
CA THR A 449 -1.32 14.64 14.13
C THR A 449 -1.97 15.69 13.22
N GLU A 450 -2.41 15.31 12.02
CA GLU A 450 -3.17 16.17 11.11
C GLU A 450 -4.69 16.20 11.45
N LEU A 451 -5.15 15.43 12.44
CA LEU A 451 -6.55 15.38 12.88
C LEU A 451 -7.08 16.78 13.23
N ASP A 452 -6.29 17.60 13.92
CA ASP A 452 -6.70 18.94 14.31
C ASP A 452 -6.98 19.85 13.10
N ALA A 453 -6.17 19.72 12.05
CA ALA A 453 -6.37 20.48 10.82
C ALA A 453 -7.64 20.01 10.05
N LEU A 454 -7.94 18.71 10.10
CA LEU A 454 -9.18 18.17 9.57
C LEU A 454 -10.39 18.68 10.36
N MET A 455 -10.36 18.58 11.69
CA MET A 455 -11.48 18.95 12.55
C MET A 455 -11.72 20.46 12.55
N ALA A 456 -10.70 21.28 12.31
CA ALA A 456 -10.85 22.73 12.14
C ALA A 456 -11.78 23.10 10.96
N ILE A 457 -11.91 22.25 9.95
CA ILE A 457 -12.87 22.42 8.85
C ILE A 457 -14.31 22.28 9.40
N ALA A 458 -14.53 21.27 10.25
CA ALA A 458 -15.83 21.00 10.85
C ALA A 458 -16.22 22.02 11.94
N VAL A 459 -15.23 22.59 12.63
CA VAL A 459 -15.46 23.70 13.59
C VAL A 459 -16.00 24.93 12.86
N LYS A 460 -15.48 25.23 11.67
CA LYS A 460 -15.94 26.38 10.85
C LYS A 460 -17.33 26.17 10.24
N ASP A 461 -17.65 24.94 9.88
CA ASP A 461 -18.96 24.57 9.33
C ASP A 461 -19.37 23.18 9.84
N LYS A 462 -20.34 23.14 10.75
CA LYS A 462 -20.84 21.91 11.37
C LYS A 462 -21.41 20.90 10.35
N LYS A 463 -21.84 21.34 9.16
CA LYS A 463 -22.28 20.44 8.08
C LYS A 463 -21.17 19.49 7.65
N MET A 464 -19.92 19.86 7.84
CA MET A 464 -18.75 19.05 7.54
C MET A 464 -18.60 17.80 8.43
N LEU A 465 -19.34 17.73 9.55
CA LEU A 465 -19.45 16.51 10.38
C LEU A 465 -20.43 15.47 9.80
N GLN A 466 -21.15 15.80 8.72
CA GLN A 466 -22.10 14.87 8.12
C GLN A 466 -21.40 13.55 7.75
N PRO A 467 -21.90 12.39 8.28
CA PRO A 467 -21.31 11.10 7.95
C PRO A 467 -21.56 10.73 6.48
N LEU A 468 -20.55 10.15 5.86
CA LEU A 468 -20.60 9.63 4.48
C LEU A 468 -20.79 8.11 4.44
N ASN A 469 -20.57 7.43 5.57
CA ASN A 469 -20.85 6.01 5.77
C ASN A 469 -20.98 5.71 7.28
N ASN A 470 -21.22 4.45 7.63
CA ASN A 470 -21.33 4.01 9.02
C ASN A 470 -19.98 3.64 9.68
N ASN A 471 -18.86 3.96 9.03
CA ASN A 471 -17.52 3.52 9.43
C ASN A 471 -16.62 4.68 9.89
N GLY A 472 -17.20 5.86 10.12
CA GLY A 472 -16.50 7.02 10.67
C GLY A 472 -16.01 8.03 9.64
N ASP A 473 -16.31 7.84 8.33
CA ASP A 473 -15.96 8.85 7.33
C ASP A 473 -16.95 10.02 7.35
N ILE A 474 -16.44 11.26 7.36
CA ILE A 474 -17.20 12.50 7.40
C ILE A 474 -16.90 13.43 6.23
N LEU A 475 -17.79 14.37 5.95
CA LEU A 475 -17.68 15.28 4.80
C LEU A 475 -16.43 16.18 4.85
N ALA A 476 -15.94 16.53 6.04
CA ALA A 476 -14.71 17.32 6.20
C ALA A 476 -13.49 16.68 5.50
N GLN A 477 -13.44 15.34 5.43
CA GLN A 477 -12.35 14.61 4.77
C GLN A 477 -12.29 14.93 3.27
N VAL A 478 -13.42 15.15 2.61
CA VAL A 478 -13.48 15.54 1.19
C VAL A 478 -12.81 16.90 0.98
N VAL A 479 -13.12 17.87 1.83
CA VAL A 479 -12.50 19.19 1.79
C VAL A 479 -11.01 19.12 2.05
N TYR A 480 -10.62 18.31 3.04
CA TYR A 480 -9.21 18.11 3.41
C TYR A 480 -8.42 17.46 2.27
N ALA A 481 -8.97 16.42 1.66
CA ALA A 481 -8.36 15.71 0.52
C ALA A 481 -8.02 16.64 -0.65
N VAL A 482 -8.97 17.52 -1.01
CA VAL A 482 -8.77 18.47 -2.11
C VAL A 482 -7.77 19.56 -1.73
N LYS A 483 -7.92 20.19 -0.55
CA LYS A 483 -7.12 21.36 -0.17
C LYS A 483 -5.71 21.01 0.28
N TYR A 484 -5.52 19.84 0.90
CA TYR A 484 -4.27 19.51 1.58
C TYR A 484 -3.61 18.22 1.11
N GLU A 485 -4.26 17.43 0.22
CA GLU A 485 -3.73 16.11 -0.17
C GLU A 485 -3.73 15.87 -1.69
N SER A 486 -3.79 16.94 -2.49
CA SER A 486 -3.69 16.89 -3.96
C SER A 486 -4.72 15.98 -4.65
N ALA A 487 -5.89 15.76 -4.06
CA ALA A 487 -6.96 15.03 -4.73
C ALA A 487 -7.51 15.86 -5.91
N CYS A 488 -7.52 15.28 -7.09
CA CYS A 488 -7.94 15.91 -8.34
C CYS A 488 -9.23 15.32 -8.92
N THR A 489 -9.62 14.13 -8.46
CA THR A 489 -10.82 13.40 -8.91
C THR A 489 -11.62 12.89 -7.72
N LEU A 490 -12.88 12.53 -7.95
CA LEU A 490 -13.69 11.88 -6.91
C LEU A 490 -13.12 10.52 -6.51
N SER A 491 -12.55 9.78 -7.45
CA SER A 491 -11.91 8.49 -7.18
C SER A 491 -10.70 8.60 -6.26
N ASP A 492 -9.92 9.69 -6.34
CA ASP A 492 -8.82 9.95 -5.41
C ASP A 492 -9.33 10.05 -3.96
N ILE A 493 -10.43 10.79 -3.80
CA ILE A 493 -11.07 11.04 -2.51
C ILE A 493 -11.63 9.74 -1.94
N VAL A 494 -12.46 9.04 -2.71
CA VAL A 494 -13.25 7.90 -2.27
C VAL A 494 -12.39 6.68 -1.91
N PHE A 495 -11.30 6.44 -2.65
CA PHE A 495 -10.52 5.21 -2.50
C PHE A 495 -9.15 5.39 -1.84
N ARG A 496 -8.58 6.61 -1.82
CA ARG A 496 -7.18 6.79 -1.38
C ARG A 496 -6.97 7.87 -0.34
N ARG A 497 -7.83 8.88 -0.27
CA ARG A 497 -7.74 9.93 0.77
C ARG A 497 -8.63 9.64 1.96
N THR A 498 -9.71 8.89 1.72
CA THR A 498 -10.71 8.51 2.73
C THR A 498 -10.97 7.01 2.69
N GLY A 499 -11.79 6.52 3.60
CA GLY A 499 -12.28 5.14 3.60
C GLY A 499 -13.67 4.97 2.99
N ILE A 500 -14.22 6.02 2.36
CA ILE A 500 -15.62 6.08 1.93
C ILE A 500 -16.02 4.89 1.05
N GLY A 501 -15.20 4.55 0.04
CA GLY A 501 -15.47 3.46 -0.91
C GLY A 501 -14.67 2.18 -0.66
N THR A 502 -13.84 2.13 0.38
CA THR A 502 -12.89 1.02 0.57
C THR A 502 -13.51 -0.24 1.19
N LEU A 503 -14.73 -0.16 1.69
CA LEU A 503 -15.51 -1.29 2.21
C LEU A 503 -16.69 -1.68 1.30
N GLY A 504 -16.79 -1.07 0.13
CA GLY A 504 -17.87 -1.23 -0.82
C GLY A 504 -18.62 0.07 -1.09
N ASN A 505 -19.76 -0.03 -1.77
CA ASN A 505 -20.54 1.13 -2.19
C ASN A 505 -21.21 1.83 -1.00
N PRO A 506 -20.83 3.09 -0.67
CA PRO A 506 -21.41 3.84 0.45
C PRO A 506 -22.83 4.38 0.14
N GLY A 507 -23.34 4.14 -1.05
CA GLY A 507 -24.64 4.61 -1.54
C GLY A 507 -24.58 5.92 -2.33
N LYS A 508 -25.53 6.06 -3.24
CA LYS A 508 -25.59 7.19 -4.20
C LYS A 508 -25.58 8.57 -3.53
N LYS A 509 -26.24 8.70 -2.36
CA LYS A 509 -26.32 9.98 -1.62
C LYS A 509 -24.93 10.43 -1.16
N SER A 510 -24.13 9.52 -0.62
CA SER A 510 -22.76 9.81 -0.12
C SER A 510 -21.81 10.17 -1.27
N ILE A 511 -21.87 9.41 -2.35
CA ILE A 511 -21.05 9.67 -3.55
C ILE A 511 -21.40 11.02 -4.16
N LYS A 512 -22.70 11.32 -4.30
CA LYS A 512 -23.17 12.62 -4.82
C LYS A 512 -22.71 13.78 -3.93
N LEU A 513 -22.88 13.66 -2.61
CA LEU A 513 -22.49 14.70 -1.66
C LEU A 513 -20.97 14.95 -1.70
N ALA A 514 -20.18 13.88 -1.75
CA ALA A 514 -18.72 14.01 -1.90
C ALA A 514 -18.33 14.69 -3.22
N ALA A 515 -18.99 14.33 -4.33
CA ALA A 515 -18.73 14.91 -5.65
C ALA A 515 -19.10 16.41 -5.71
N GLU A 516 -20.27 16.79 -5.18
CA GLU A 516 -20.71 18.19 -5.13
C GLU A 516 -19.78 19.03 -4.24
N THR A 517 -19.34 18.48 -3.10
CA THR A 517 -18.41 19.16 -2.19
C THR A 517 -17.04 19.34 -2.84
N ALA A 518 -16.47 18.30 -3.45
CA ALA A 518 -15.22 18.39 -4.19
C ALA A 518 -15.33 19.35 -5.37
N GLY A 519 -16.43 19.25 -6.14
CA GLY A 519 -16.71 20.07 -7.31
C GLY A 519 -16.77 21.57 -6.98
N SER A 520 -17.35 21.92 -5.84
CA SER A 520 -17.39 23.34 -5.38
C SER A 520 -15.99 23.92 -5.17
N ILE A 521 -15.03 23.12 -4.72
CA ILE A 521 -13.64 23.53 -4.47
C ILE A 521 -12.81 23.52 -5.75
N LEU A 522 -12.96 22.46 -6.55
CA LEU A 522 -12.23 22.23 -7.80
C LEU A 522 -12.84 22.95 -9.01
N LYS A 523 -13.97 23.66 -8.79
CA LYS A 523 -14.71 24.39 -9.82
C LYS A 523 -15.19 23.50 -10.97
N TRP A 524 -15.70 22.32 -10.64
CA TRP A 524 -16.30 21.43 -11.61
C TRP A 524 -17.67 21.95 -12.05
N ASP A 525 -17.95 21.89 -13.33
CA ASP A 525 -19.30 22.07 -13.86
C ASP A 525 -20.19 20.85 -13.62
N ALA A 526 -21.46 20.97 -13.94
CA ALA A 526 -22.45 19.92 -13.73
C ALA A 526 -22.13 18.62 -14.50
N ASP A 527 -21.56 18.73 -15.69
CA ASP A 527 -21.24 17.57 -16.53
C ASP A 527 -19.98 16.86 -15.99
N ARG A 528 -19.01 17.61 -15.51
CA ARG A 528 -17.85 17.05 -14.80
C ARG A 528 -18.27 16.32 -13.54
N ILE A 529 -19.16 16.88 -12.71
CA ILE A 529 -19.68 16.21 -11.51
C ILE A 529 -20.37 14.89 -11.88
N LYS A 530 -21.22 14.86 -12.90
CA LYS A 530 -21.87 13.63 -13.37
C LYS A 530 -20.86 12.59 -13.83
N LYS A 531 -19.83 13.00 -14.56
CA LYS A 531 -18.75 12.12 -15.02
C LYS A 531 -17.99 11.51 -13.84
N GLU A 532 -17.57 12.33 -12.88
CA GLU A 532 -16.84 11.89 -11.69
C GLU A 532 -17.65 10.87 -10.85
N ILE A 533 -18.96 11.10 -10.69
CA ILE A 533 -19.87 10.16 -10.02
C ILE A 533 -19.89 8.83 -10.78
N LYS A 534 -20.10 8.87 -12.10
CA LYS A 534 -20.15 7.66 -12.95
C LYS A 534 -18.84 6.88 -12.89
N ASP A 535 -17.68 7.55 -12.94
CA ASP A 535 -16.37 6.93 -12.90
C ASP A 535 -16.12 6.28 -11.53
N ALA A 536 -16.49 6.93 -10.42
CA ALA A 536 -16.39 6.35 -9.08
C ALA A 536 -17.36 5.17 -8.87
N GLU A 537 -18.61 5.28 -9.33
CA GLU A 537 -19.59 4.19 -9.26
C GLU A 537 -19.13 2.95 -10.04
N LYS A 538 -18.48 3.15 -11.21
CA LYS A 538 -17.90 2.04 -11.99
C LYS A 538 -16.82 1.28 -11.21
N LEU A 539 -15.99 1.97 -10.45
CA LEU A 539 -14.95 1.35 -9.61
C LEU A 539 -15.51 0.65 -8.36
N LEU A 540 -16.72 1.05 -7.93
CA LEU A 540 -17.42 0.43 -6.80
C LEU A 540 -18.20 -0.83 -7.20
N GLN A 541 -18.36 -1.08 -8.50
CA GLN A 541 -19.08 -2.25 -8.99
C GLN A 541 -18.23 -3.51 -8.84
N ILE A 542 -18.87 -4.57 -8.32
CA ILE A 542 -18.31 -5.92 -8.37
C ILE A 542 -18.55 -6.45 -9.79
N PRO A 543 -17.56 -7.08 -10.44
CA PRO A 543 -17.70 -7.63 -11.79
C PRO A 543 -18.88 -8.60 -11.89
N VAL A 544 -19.83 -8.40 -12.81
CA VAL A 544 -21.03 -9.24 -12.96
C VAL A 544 -20.88 -10.24 -14.11
N LYS A 545 -19.97 -9.97 -15.05
CA LYS A 545 -19.65 -10.85 -16.19
C LYS A 545 -18.15 -10.83 -16.49
#